data_4532236c344dbac5017e28614eb94d8e
#
_entry.id   4532236c344dbac5017e28614eb94d8e
#
_cell.length_a   1.000
_cell.length_b   1.000
_cell.length_c   1.000
_cell.angle_alpha   90.00
_cell.angle_beta   90.00
_cell.angle_gamma   90.00
#
_symmetry.space_group_name_H-M   'P 1'
#
loop_
_entity.id
_entity.type
_entity.pdbx_description
1 polymer ?
#
loop_
_entity_poly.entity_id
_entity_poly.type
_entity_poly.pdbx_seq_one_letter_code
_entity_poly.pdbx_strand_id
1 'polypeptide(L)'
;MAKLSLLEKIFSITNKGIFKVITILGFSIKIDQTQKYKKICKALSINKNKIVFENFKGNSCNPKYITEEIIKRKLPYELVWIVKSVTKEKEMGNFPPEVRLVSRGGVEALKELSSAKLWIDNQRKIYYLRRGLEKRNSQYYIQTWHGSLGIKRVGLDSPLSNVENEWIPFGKQDAEMIDYIISNSDFETNVFKTNFFGQGNIKPWGHARNDIFFKNTEEIDSIKSKIRKFYNISENKKIMLYIPSFRDNFNLECFNINTQMLKSALNKRFGEDWVIAIRMHPHLKKYSTELFNFSETVIDTSFYPDIQELLVASDGAITDYSSCIFDFMLSKKPAFVFATDIENYNTDRGFYYPLESTPFPVATNNKELEQNILNFDNEKYQKKIALFLKDKGCIEDGHASERIVDLIEKIMKDEV
;
A
#
# COMPACT_ATOMS: atom_id res chain seq x y z
N MET A 1 17.69 25.54 6.95
CA MET A 1 18.92 24.74 6.70
C MET A 1 19.49 24.34 8.04
N ALA A 2 19.45 23.04 8.39
CA ALA A 2 20.08 22.55 9.61
C ALA A 2 21.60 22.73 9.49
N LYS A 3 22.24 23.31 10.53
CA LYS A 3 23.71 23.42 10.59
C LYS A 3 24.28 22.01 10.73
N LEU A 4 25.11 21.59 9.75
CA LEU A 4 25.85 20.33 9.81
C LEU A 4 26.69 20.28 11.09
N SER A 5 26.73 19.13 11.75
CA SER A 5 27.59 18.90 12.92
C SER A 5 29.08 19.03 12.52
N LEU A 6 29.96 19.27 13.50
CA LEU A 6 31.40 19.43 13.24
C LEU A 6 31.98 18.17 12.57
N LEU A 7 31.53 16.98 12.95
CA LEU A 7 31.90 15.69 12.36
C LEU A 7 31.49 15.56 10.90
N GLU A 8 30.27 16.03 10.56
CA GLU A 8 29.77 16.02 9.18
C GLU A 8 30.52 16.98 8.25
N LYS A 9 31.19 18.02 8.81
CA LYS A 9 32.08 18.89 8.06
C LYS A 9 33.44 18.26 7.80
N ILE A 10 33.90 17.34 8.66
CA ILE A 10 35.17 16.63 8.49
C ILE A 10 35.04 15.52 7.44
N PHE A 11 33.98 14.72 7.53
CA PHE A 11 33.68 13.67 6.56
C PHE A 11 32.17 13.39 6.51
N SER A 12 31.58 13.46 5.31
CA SER A 12 30.23 13.00 5.09
C SER A 12 30.05 12.43 3.70
N ILE A 13 29.11 11.47 3.59
CA ILE A 13 28.64 10.93 2.31
C ILE A 13 27.13 11.09 2.29
N THR A 14 26.64 11.95 1.39
CA THR A 14 25.21 12.20 1.24
C THR A 14 24.79 11.96 -0.21
N ASN A 15 23.51 11.63 -0.42
CA ASN A 15 22.93 11.56 -1.75
C ASN A 15 22.06 12.81 -1.98
N LYS A 16 22.39 13.59 -3.02
CA LYS A 16 21.62 14.75 -3.45
C LYS A 16 21.19 14.56 -4.91
N GLY A 17 19.93 14.29 -5.12
CA GLY A 17 19.42 13.96 -6.45
C GLY A 17 20.15 12.75 -7.06
N ILE A 18 20.74 12.94 -8.24
CA ILE A 18 21.54 11.93 -8.95
C ILE A 18 23.00 11.87 -8.48
N PHE A 19 23.43 12.78 -7.60
CA PHE A 19 24.82 12.87 -7.18
C PHE A 19 25.04 12.21 -5.82
N LYS A 20 26.13 11.45 -5.72
CA LYS A 20 26.76 11.11 -4.45
C LYS A 20 27.71 12.25 -4.10
N VAL A 21 27.47 12.92 -2.98
CA VAL A 21 28.31 14.02 -2.49
C VAL A 21 29.17 13.49 -1.37
N ILE A 22 30.49 13.53 -1.57
CA ILE A 22 31.49 13.18 -0.57
C ILE A 22 32.11 14.47 -0.10
N THR A 23 31.97 14.79 1.18
CA THR A 23 32.61 15.97 1.80
C THR A 23 33.78 15.51 2.66
N ILE A 24 34.94 16.07 2.43
CA ILE A 24 36.18 15.81 3.19
C ILE A 24 36.76 17.16 3.57
N LEU A 25 36.94 17.44 4.85
CA LEU A 25 37.50 18.70 5.39
C LEU A 25 36.84 19.96 4.78
N GLY A 26 35.51 19.90 4.57
CA GLY A 26 34.72 21.00 4.01
C GLY A 26 34.72 21.08 2.48
N PHE A 27 35.52 20.32 1.77
CA PHE A 27 35.49 20.22 0.31
C PHE A 27 34.53 19.13 -0.13
N SER A 28 33.66 19.44 -1.10
CA SER A 28 32.65 18.49 -1.58
C SER A 28 32.92 18.05 -3.02
N ILE A 29 33.01 16.74 -3.22
CA ILE A 29 33.11 16.11 -4.55
C ILE A 29 31.75 15.56 -4.88
N LYS A 30 31.20 15.93 -6.06
CA LYS A 30 29.93 15.39 -6.59
C LYS A 30 30.25 14.33 -7.63
N ILE A 31 29.75 13.10 -7.38
CA ILE A 31 29.89 11.97 -8.30
C ILE A 31 28.53 11.67 -8.89
N ASP A 32 28.38 11.80 -10.22
CA ASP A 32 27.17 11.38 -10.91
C ASP A 32 27.05 9.84 -10.88
N GLN A 33 26.03 9.37 -10.18
CA GLN A 33 25.78 7.92 -10.02
C GLN A 33 25.08 7.30 -11.23
N THR A 34 24.51 8.12 -12.12
CA THR A 34 23.69 7.61 -13.21
C THR A 34 24.54 6.96 -14.32
N GLN A 35 25.71 7.50 -14.61
CA GLN A 35 26.53 7.08 -15.75
C GLN A 35 26.97 5.62 -15.68
N LYS A 36 27.38 5.17 -14.49
CA LYS A 36 27.78 3.78 -14.27
C LYS A 36 26.63 2.82 -14.55
N TYR A 37 25.46 3.15 -14.00
CA TYR A 37 24.27 2.28 -14.10
C TYR A 37 23.69 2.33 -15.51
N LYS A 38 23.66 3.48 -16.19
CA LYS A 38 23.27 3.60 -17.61
C LYS A 38 24.07 2.66 -18.51
N LYS A 39 25.38 2.60 -18.33
CA LYS A 39 26.25 1.68 -19.09
C LYS A 39 25.86 0.21 -18.85
N ILE A 40 25.67 -0.19 -17.59
CA ILE A 40 25.27 -1.56 -17.25
C ILE A 40 23.90 -1.88 -17.85
N CYS A 41 22.92 -1.00 -17.70
CA CYS A 41 21.57 -1.21 -18.20
C CYS A 41 21.52 -1.33 -19.73
N LYS A 42 22.30 -0.53 -20.45
CA LYS A 42 22.34 -0.58 -21.93
C LYS A 42 23.02 -1.84 -22.48
N ALA A 43 23.92 -2.46 -21.71
CA ALA A 43 24.65 -3.66 -22.14
C ALA A 43 23.83 -4.97 -22.03
N LEU A 44 22.71 -4.95 -21.31
CA LEU A 44 21.90 -6.15 -21.07
C LEU A 44 20.87 -6.36 -22.18
N SER A 45 20.72 -7.60 -22.66
CA SER A 45 19.60 -8.01 -23.52
C SER A 45 18.30 -8.11 -22.70
N ILE A 46 17.15 -7.90 -23.33
CA ILE A 46 15.85 -8.12 -22.69
C ILE A 46 15.51 -9.61 -22.75
N ASN A 47 15.21 -10.17 -21.57
CA ASN A 47 14.61 -11.49 -21.46
C ASN A 47 13.10 -11.33 -21.64
N LYS A 48 12.59 -11.85 -22.76
CA LYS A 48 11.18 -11.76 -23.17
C LYS A 48 10.21 -12.48 -22.21
N ASN A 49 10.72 -13.39 -21.39
CA ASN A 49 9.91 -14.16 -20.44
C ASN A 49 10.03 -13.66 -18.99
N LYS A 50 10.74 -12.55 -18.74
CA LYS A 50 10.97 -12.04 -17.39
C LYS A 50 9.99 -10.94 -17.01
N ILE A 51 9.37 -11.11 -15.83
CA ILE A 51 8.54 -10.12 -15.16
C ILE A 51 9.21 -9.75 -13.82
N VAL A 52 9.39 -8.46 -13.58
CA VAL A 52 9.91 -7.93 -12.32
C VAL A 52 8.80 -7.26 -11.54
N PHE A 53 8.60 -7.73 -10.33
CA PHE A 53 7.64 -7.18 -9.36
C PHE A 53 8.36 -6.39 -8.27
N GLU A 54 7.73 -5.33 -7.80
CA GLU A 54 8.14 -4.65 -6.59
C GLU A 54 6.94 -4.17 -5.80
N ASN A 55 7.06 -4.24 -4.47
CA ASN A 55 6.14 -3.64 -3.53
C ASN A 55 6.92 -3.17 -2.30
N PHE A 56 6.48 -2.08 -1.67
CA PHE A 56 7.12 -1.49 -0.51
C PHE A 56 7.24 -2.46 0.69
N LYS A 57 6.30 -3.40 0.85
CA LYS A 57 6.19 -4.29 2.02
C LYS A 57 6.47 -5.77 1.72
N GLY A 58 7.12 -6.11 0.61
CA GLY A 58 7.33 -7.51 0.22
C GLY A 58 6.07 -8.13 -0.40
N ASN A 59 5.79 -9.41 -0.14
CA ASN A 59 4.67 -10.13 -0.77
C ASN A 59 3.31 -9.69 -0.23
N SER A 60 2.78 -8.62 -0.78
CA SER A 60 1.47 -8.06 -0.42
C SER A 60 0.94 -7.13 -1.50
N CYS A 61 -0.27 -6.61 -1.32
CA CYS A 61 -0.93 -5.65 -2.21
C CYS A 61 -1.12 -6.20 -3.65
N ASN A 62 -1.45 -5.33 -4.62
CA ASN A 62 -1.76 -5.74 -5.99
C ASN A 62 -0.73 -6.69 -6.64
N PRO A 63 0.60 -6.43 -6.56
CA PRO A 63 1.59 -7.32 -7.16
C PRO A 63 1.54 -8.76 -6.64
N LYS A 64 1.20 -8.99 -5.36
CA LYS A 64 1.02 -10.36 -4.80
C LYS A 64 -0.07 -11.13 -5.55
N TYR A 65 -1.26 -10.55 -5.63
CA TYR A 65 -2.42 -11.23 -6.23
C TYR A 65 -2.27 -11.46 -7.73
N ILE A 66 -1.57 -10.56 -8.42
CA ILE A 66 -1.18 -10.76 -9.83
C ILE A 66 -0.18 -11.93 -9.94
N THR A 67 0.81 -12.01 -9.05
CA THR A 67 1.77 -13.12 -9.02
C THR A 67 1.06 -14.45 -8.77
N GLU A 68 0.14 -14.50 -7.80
CA GLU A 68 -0.65 -15.69 -7.48
C GLU A 68 -1.51 -16.15 -8.66
N GLU A 69 -2.13 -15.23 -9.41
CA GLU A 69 -2.91 -15.58 -10.60
C GLU A 69 -2.03 -16.11 -11.74
N ILE A 70 -0.82 -15.55 -11.96
CA ILE A 70 0.16 -16.08 -12.92
C ILE A 70 0.55 -17.51 -12.57
N ILE A 71 0.83 -17.77 -11.30
CA ILE A 71 1.20 -19.12 -10.81
C ILE A 71 0.02 -20.10 -10.94
N LYS A 72 -1.19 -19.68 -10.56
CA LYS A 72 -2.43 -20.46 -10.70
C LYS A 72 -2.67 -20.88 -12.15
N ARG A 73 -2.42 -20.00 -13.12
CA ARG A 73 -2.50 -20.29 -14.56
C ARG A 73 -1.30 -21.11 -15.09
N LYS A 74 -0.30 -21.36 -14.27
CA LYS A 74 0.94 -22.09 -14.66
C LYS A 74 1.65 -21.46 -15.87
N LEU A 75 1.65 -20.11 -15.95
CA LEU A 75 2.30 -19.42 -17.05
C LEU A 75 3.82 -19.51 -16.92
N PRO A 76 4.56 -19.74 -18.03
CA PRO A 76 5.99 -20.08 -17.99
C PRO A 76 6.90 -18.84 -17.91
N TYR A 77 6.59 -17.91 -17.01
CA TYR A 77 7.35 -16.68 -16.86
C TYR A 77 8.38 -16.77 -15.73
N GLU A 78 9.52 -16.10 -15.90
CA GLU A 78 10.50 -15.87 -14.84
C GLU A 78 9.97 -14.76 -13.94
N LEU A 79 9.55 -15.12 -12.72
CA LEU A 79 9.00 -14.18 -11.75
C LEU A 79 10.10 -13.71 -10.79
N VAL A 80 10.46 -12.43 -10.86
CA VAL A 80 11.49 -11.82 -10.02
C VAL A 80 10.86 -10.77 -9.13
N TRP A 81 11.07 -10.88 -7.81
CA TRP A 81 10.61 -9.90 -6.87
C TRP A 81 11.77 -9.13 -6.23
N ILE A 82 11.68 -7.80 -6.31
CA ILE A 82 12.60 -6.91 -5.62
C ILE A 82 12.06 -6.64 -4.23
N VAL A 83 12.84 -7.02 -3.21
CA VAL A 83 12.49 -6.92 -1.80
C VAL A 83 13.55 -6.16 -1.00
N LYS A 84 13.18 -5.60 0.15
CA LYS A 84 14.10 -4.86 1.00
C LYS A 84 15.22 -5.75 1.57
N SER A 85 14.91 -6.97 1.96
CA SER A 85 15.84 -7.96 2.52
C SER A 85 15.45 -9.35 2.09
N VAL A 86 16.26 -9.97 1.22
CA VAL A 86 16.05 -11.35 0.75
C VAL A 86 16.11 -12.35 1.91
N THR A 87 17.08 -12.19 2.81
CA THR A 87 17.22 -13.07 3.99
C THR A 87 15.97 -13.08 4.84
N LYS A 88 15.47 -11.91 5.20
CA LYS A 88 14.27 -11.78 6.02
C LYS A 88 13.03 -12.39 5.35
N GLU A 89 12.83 -12.14 4.04
CA GLU A 89 11.66 -12.68 3.34
C GLU A 89 11.72 -14.21 3.21
N LYS A 90 12.93 -14.80 3.03
CA LYS A 90 13.13 -16.23 3.04
C LYS A 90 12.87 -16.85 4.41
N GLU A 91 13.35 -16.23 5.48
CA GLU A 91 13.10 -16.68 6.87
C GLU A 91 11.59 -16.65 7.20
N MET A 92 10.87 -15.66 6.69
CA MET A 92 9.43 -15.56 6.88
C MET A 92 8.60 -16.54 6.04
N GLY A 93 9.18 -17.11 4.98
CA GLY A 93 8.50 -18.05 4.10
C GLY A 93 7.29 -17.50 3.35
N ASN A 94 7.26 -16.17 3.10
CA ASN A 94 6.08 -15.48 2.58
C ASN A 94 5.92 -15.55 1.06
N PHE A 95 6.93 -16.00 0.33
CA PHE A 95 6.91 -16.05 -1.13
C PHE A 95 6.74 -17.48 -1.65
N PRO A 96 6.01 -17.66 -2.76
CA PRO A 96 5.93 -18.93 -3.45
C PRO A 96 7.31 -19.37 -3.97
N PRO A 97 7.57 -20.70 -4.09
CA PRO A 97 8.86 -21.22 -4.55
C PRO A 97 9.20 -20.86 -6.02
N GLU A 98 8.20 -20.53 -6.82
CA GLU A 98 8.34 -20.09 -8.21
C GLU A 98 8.96 -18.70 -8.34
N VAL A 99 9.04 -17.95 -7.23
CA VAL A 99 9.50 -16.57 -7.22
C VAL A 99 10.95 -16.46 -6.82
N ARG A 100 11.75 -15.78 -7.64
CA ARG A 100 13.13 -15.44 -7.33
C ARG A 100 13.21 -14.06 -6.66
N LEU A 101 13.88 -13.98 -5.52
CA LEU A 101 14.02 -12.75 -4.74
C LEU A 101 15.35 -12.06 -5.02
N VAL A 102 15.30 -10.72 -5.17
CA VAL A 102 16.46 -9.84 -5.37
C VAL A 102 16.40 -8.67 -4.39
N SER A 103 17.55 -8.31 -3.82
CA SER A 103 17.62 -7.23 -2.84
C SER A 103 17.48 -5.86 -3.51
N ARG A 104 16.59 -5.02 -2.96
CA ARG A 104 16.44 -3.62 -3.33
C ARG A 104 17.73 -2.84 -3.02
N GLY A 105 18.08 -1.93 -3.90
CA GLY A 105 19.20 -1.00 -3.66
C GLY A 105 20.54 -1.46 -4.21
N GLY A 106 20.69 -2.72 -4.60
CA GLY A 106 21.89 -3.23 -5.25
C GLY A 106 21.90 -3.04 -6.77
N VAL A 107 23.04 -3.29 -7.39
CA VAL A 107 23.20 -3.32 -8.85
C VAL A 107 22.32 -4.39 -9.47
N GLU A 108 22.08 -5.50 -8.76
CA GLU A 108 21.27 -6.61 -9.22
C GLU A 108 19.82 -6.21 -9.51
N ALA A 109 19.18 -5.43 -8.62
CA ALA A 109 17.82 -4.92 -8.87
C ALA A 109 17.73 -4.09 -10.16
N LEU A 110 18.75 -3.26 -10.42
CA LEU A 110 18.85 -2.49 -11.67
C LEU A 110 19.05 -3.39 -12.89
N LYS A 111 19.87 -4.45 -12.77
CA LYS A 111 20.05 -5.42 -13.85
C LYS A 111 18.75 -6.16 -14.15
N GLU A 112 18.01 -6.59 -13.11
CA GLU A 112 16.72 -7.24 -13.30
C GLU A 112 15.72 -6.34 -14.00
N LEU A 113 15.54 -5.09 -13.53
CA LEU A 113 14.67 -4.12 -14.19
C LEU A 113 15.10 -3.85 -15.63
N SER A 114 16.40 -3.72 -15.88
CA SER A 114 16.93 -3.42 -17.23
C SER A 114 16.82 -4.59 -18.20
N SER A 115 16.73 -5.81 -17.72
CA SER A 115 16.63 -7.02 -18.57
C SER A 115 15.24 -7.64 -18.62
N ALA A 116 14.26 -7.14 -17.84
CA ALA A 116 12.91 -7.65 -17.86
C ALA A 116 12.09 -7.11 -19.04
N LYS A 117 11.17 -7.91 -19.57
CA LYS A 117 10.16 -7.50 -20.55
C LYS A 117 9.10 -6.62 -19.89
N LEU A 118 8.73 -6.93 -18.65
CA LEU A 118 7.63 -6.28 -17.95
C LEU A 118 8.01 -5.94 -16.50
N TRP A 119 7.63 -4.75 -16.07
CA TRP A 119 7.67 -4.29 -14.69
C TRP A 119 6.25 -4.18 -14.14
N ILE A 120 6.03 -4.66 -12.92
CA ILE A 120 4.78 -4.49 -12.18
C ILE A 120 5.11 -3.91 -10.81
N ASP A 121 4.59 -2.73 -10.52
CA ASP A 121 4.86 -2.03 -9.27
C ASP A 121 3.60 -1.33 -8.75
N ASN A 122 3.57 -1.11 -7.45
CA ASN A 122 2.57 -0.27 -6.81
C ASN A 122 3.18 1.00 -6.19
N GLN A 123 4.46 1.25 -6.45
CA GLN A 123 5.23 2.42 -6.05
C GLN A 123 5.87 3.07 -7.27
N ARG A 124 6.39 4.28 -7.13
CA ARG A 124 7.15 4.94 -8.19
C ARG A 124 8.60 4.48 -8.23
N LYS A 125 9.19 4.42 -9.42
CA LYS A 125 10.58 4.02 -9.66
C LYS A 125 11.63 5.10 -9.35
N ILE A 126 11.28 6.16 -8.61
CA ILE A 126 12.15 7.30 -8.30
C ILE A 126 13.51 6.88 -7.77
N TYR A 127 13.54 5.86 -6.89
CA TYR A 127 14.80 5.32 -6.34
C TYR A 127 15.78 4.88 -7.43
N TYR A 128 15.29 4.23 -8.47
CA TYR A 128 16.09 3.71 -9.59
C TYR A 128 16.37 4.77 -10.64
N LEU A 129 15.43 5.69 -10.88
CA LEU A 129 15.61 6.83 -11.78
C LEU A 129 16.77 7.72 -11.34
N ARG A 130 16.87 7.99 -10.05
CA ARG A 130 18.02 8.70 -9.46
C ARG A 130 19.35 7.98 -9.71
N ARG A 131 19.34 6.70 -10.09
CA ARG A 131 20.50 5.86 -10.41
C ARG A 131 20.68 5.60 -11.89
N GLY A 132 19.84 6.20 -12.72
CA GLY A 132 19.96 6.10 -14.18
C GLY A 132 19.24 4.90 -14.78
N LEU A 133 18.18 4.38 -14.12
CA LEU A 133 17.25 3.46 -14.79
C LEU A 133 16.58 4.20 -15.96
N GLU A 134 16.56 3.55 -17.11
CA GLU A 134 15.85 3.98 -18.30
C GLU A 134 14.99 2.81 -18.79
N LYS A 135 13.71 3.04 -19.09
CA LYS A 135 12.85 2.06 -19.74
C LYS A 135 13.13 2.07 -21.23
N ARG A 136 13.30 0.90 -21.84
CA ARG A 136 13.48 0.73 -23.30
C ARG A 136 12.13 0.53 -23.98
N ASN A 137 12.04 0.87 -25.27
CA ASN A 137 10.78 0.77 -26.05
C ASN A 137 10.17 -0.64 -26.07
N SER A 138 10.99 -1.68 -25.93
CA SER A 138 10.52 -3.08 -25.89
C SER A 138 10.17 -3.58 -24.48
N GLN A 139 10.21 -2.71 -23.47
CA GLN A 139 9.80 -3.00 -22.11
C GLN A 139 8.46 -2.34 -21.80
N TYR A 140 7.69 -2.99 -20.95
CA TYR A 140 6.41 -2.47 -20.46
C TYR A 140 6.44 -2.22 -18.97
N TYR A 141 5.64 -1.26 -18.50
CA TYR A 141 5.47 -0.93 -17.10
C TYR A 141 3.98 -0.80 -16.76
N ILE A 142 3.49 -1.72 -15.92
CA ILE A 142 2.16 -1.68 -15.33
C ILE A 142 2.28 -1.09 -13.92
N GLN A 143 1.66 0.06 -13.71
CA GLN A 143 1.50 0.67 -12.39
C GLN A 143 0.16 0.26 -11.80
N THR A 144 0.17 -0.38 -10.64
CA THR A 144 -1.05 -0.88 -9.98
C THR A 144 -1.52 -0.01 -8.84
N TRP A 145 -0.71 0.99 -8.45
CA TRP A 145 -0.93 1.82 -7.29
C TRP A 145 -1.18 1.00 -6.01
N HIS A 146 -1.50 1.69 -4.91
CA HIS A 146 -1.74 1.05 -3.61
C HIS A 146 -2.82 1.78 -2.77
N GLY A 147 -3.42 2.83 -3.31
CA GLY A 147 -4.61 3.48 -2.78
C GLY A 147 -5.88 2.76 -3.22
N SER A 148 -7.01 3.37 -2.98
CA SER A 148 -8.33 3.01 -3.47
C SER A 148 -9.15 4.30 -3.50
N LEU A 149 -10.43 4.26 -3.16
CA LEU A 149 -11.31 5.43 -3.02
C LEU A 149 -10.91 6.41 -1.90
N GLY A 150 -9.61 6.44 -1.57
CA GLY A 150 -9.07 7.13 -0.42
C GLY A 150 -9.26 8.64 -0.45
N ILE A 151 -9.60 9.19 0.71
CA ILE A 151 -9.90 10.60 0.92
C ILE A 151 -8.70 11.53 0.75
N LYS A 152 -7.49 11.06 1.06
CA LYS A 152 -6.26 11.90 1.07
C LYS A 152 -5.85 12.31 -0.33
N ARG A 153 -5.52 13.59 -0.50
CA ARG A 153 -4.86 14.06 -1.71
C ARG A 153 -3.47 13.44 -1.86
N VAL A 154 -3.12 13.08 -3.07
CA VAL A 154 -1.85 12.40 -3.38
C VAL A 154 -1.08 13.14 -4.48
N GLY A 155 0.24 12.98 -4.50
CA GLY A 155 1.13 13.54 -5.52
C GLY A 155 0.96 15.05 -5.69
N LEU A 156 0.66 15.53 -6.88
CA LEU A 156 0.53 16.95 -7.18
C LEU A 156 -0.68 17.64 -6.54
N ASP A 157 -1.71 16.87 -6.16
CA ASP A 157 -2.90 17.43 -5.51
C ASP A 157 -2.66 17.65 -4.00
N SER A 158 -1.58 17.08 -3.44
CA SER A 158 -1.18 17.34 -2.06
C SER A 158 -0.69 18.78 -1.90
N PRO A 159 -0.86 19.41 -0.71
CA PRO A 159 -0.25 20.69 -0.44
C PRO A 159 1.24 20.70 -0.77
N LEU A 160 1.72 21.74 -1.45
CA LEU A 160 3.10 21.85 -1.95
C LEU A 160 4.18 21.71 -0.85
N SER A 161 3.85 22.00 0.41
CA SER A 161 4.73 21.83 1.56
C SER A 161 5.14 20.36 1.80
N ASN A 162 4.36 19.42 1.30
CA ASN A 162 4.58 17.97 1.47
C ASN A 162 5.22 17.30 0.24
N VAL A 163 5.42 18.06 -0.85
CA VAL A 163 6.06 17.55 -2.07
C VAL A 163 7.51 18.06 -2.07
N GLU A 164 8.49 17.17 -1.85
CA GLU A 164 9.90 17.52 -2.01
C GLU A 164 10.14 18.05 -3.43
N ASN A 165 10.77 19.22 -3.57
CA ASN A 165 11.04 19.83 -4.87
C ASN A 165 11.81 18.89 -5.83
N GLU A 166 12.62 17.97 -5.30
CA GLU A 166 13.33 16.95 -6.09
C GLU A 166 12.43 15.80 -6.54
N TRP A 167 11.27 15.60 -5.90
CA TRP A 167 10.37 14.51 -6.23
C TRP A 167 9.65 14.75 -7.58
N ILE A 168 9.24 15.98 -7.84
CA ILE A 168 8.41 16.32 -9.02
C ILE A 168 9.08 15.90 -10.35
N PRO A 169 10.35 16.25 -10.64
CA PRO A 169 10.99 15.86 -11.90
C PRO A 169 11.06 14.33 -12.08
N PHE A 170 11.40 13.59 -11.01
CA PHE A 170 11.46 12.13 -11.08
C PHE A 170 10.08 11.49 -11.13
N GLY A 171 9.09 12.08 -10.45
CA GLY A 171 7.70 11.65 -10.52
C GLY A 171 7.13 11.80 -11.92
N LYS A 172 7.48 12.89 -12.62
CA LYS A 172 7.13 13.10 -14.03
C LYS A 172 7.80 12.08 -14.94
N GLN A 173 9.10 11.88 -14.77
CA GLN A 173 9.86 10.89 -15.54
C GLN A 173 9.34 9.46 -15.32
N ASP A 174 8.96 9.10 -14.09
CA ASP A 174 8.33 7.82 -13.78
C ASP A 174 6.99 7.67 -14.50
N ALA A 175 6.15 8.72 -14.46
CA ALA A 175 4.85 8.73 -15.12
C ALA A 175 4.95 8.56 -16.65
N GLU A 176 5.97 9.16 -17.28
CA GLU A 176 6.25 9.02 -18.72
C GLU A 176 6.64 7.59 -19.12
N MET A 177 7.12 6.78 -18.16
CA MET A 177 7.47 5.37 -18.41
C MET A 177 6.28 4.41 -18.27
N ILE A 178 5.19 4.82 -17.64
CA ILE A 178 4.02 3.97 -17.39
C ILE A 178 3.27 3.72 -18.71
N ASP A 179 3.15 2.46 -19.12
CA ASP A 179 2.33 2.08 -20.26
C ASP A 179 0.87 1.87 -19.85
N TYR A 180 0.64 1.23 -18.70
CA TYR A 180 -0.69 0.97 -18.15
C TYR A 180 -0.74 1.32 -16.66
N ILE A 181 -1.84 1.95 -16.24
CA ILE A 181 -2.16 2.17 -14.84
C ILE A 181 -3.53 1.58 -14.53
N ILE A 182 -3.62 0.84 -13.42
CA ILE A 182 -4.86 0.16 -13.02
C ILE A 182 -5.61 1.04 -12.03
N SER A 183 -6.89 1.26 -12.30
CA SER A 183 -7.81 1.97 -11.39
C SER A 183 -9.01 1.10 -11.03
N ASN A 184 -9.69 1.43 -9.93
CA ASN A 184 -10.86 0.69 -9.45
C ASN A 184 -12.18 1.46 -9.53
N SER A 185 -12.14 2.69 -10.06
CA SER A 185 -13.30 3.57 -10.06
C SER A 185 -13.14 4.74 -11.01
N ASP A 186 -14.23 5.39 -11.37
CA ASP A 186 -14.21 6.67 -12.10
C ASP A 186 -13.50 7.75 -11.28
N PHE A 187 -13.69 7.75 -9.96
CA PHE A 187 -13.00 8.67 -9.05
C PHE A 187 -11.48 8.52 -9.18
N GLU A 188 -10.95 7.31 -9.01
CA GLU A 188 -9.51 7.04 -9.07
C GLU A 188 -8.96 7.31 -10.47
N THR A 189 -9.70 6.93 -11.52
CA THR A 189 -9.36 7.23 -12.92
C THR A 189 -9.18 8.74 -13.14
N ASN A 190 -10.06 9.57 -12.60
CA ASN A 190 -9.95 11.02 -12.70
C ASN A 190 -8.75 11.56 -11.91
N VAL A 191 -8.49 11.05 -10.70
CA VAL A 191 -7.29 11.39 -9.92
C VAL A 191 -6.02 11.04 -10.72
N PHE A 192 -5.97 9.90 -11.39
CA PHE A 192 -4.79 9.51 -12.16
C PHE A 192 -4.55 10.40 -13.38
N LYS A 193 -5.60 10.84 -14.07
CA LYS A 193 -5.48 11.75 -15.22
C LYS A 193 -4.78 13.06 -14.88
N THR A 194 -5.03 13.60 -13.68
CA THR A 194 -4.48 14.90 -13.26
C THR A 194 -3.18 14.76 -12.49
N ASN A 195 -3.10 13.77 -11.61
CA ASN A 195 -2.06 13.65 -10.59
C ASN A 195 -0.82 12.88 -11.05
N PHE A 196 -1.01 11.85 -11.88
CA PHE A 196 0.07 11.00 -12.40
C PHE A 196 0.59 11.51 -13.76
N PHE A 197 0.39 12.77 -14.06
CA PHE A 197 0.80 13.40 -15.31
C PHE A 197 0.19 12.78 -16.57
N GLY A 198 -0.91 12.00 -16.41
CA GLY A 198 -1.88 11.65 -17.42
C GLY A 198 -1.41 10.90 -18.68
N GLN A 199 -0.22 10.31 -18.71
CA GLN A 199 0.37 9.73 -19.92
C GLN A 199 0.02 8.24 -20.11
N GLY A 200 -0.20 7.51 -19.03
CA GLY A 200 -0.46 6.06 -19.10
C GLY A 200 -1.88 5.70 -19.56
N ASN A 201 -2.01 4.55 -20.23
CA ASN A 201 -3.31 3.99 -20.56
C ASN A 201 -4.01 3.48 -19.30
N ILE A 202 -5.01 4.21 -18.82
CA ILE A 202 -5.74 3.86 -17.60
C ILE A 202 -6.69 2.71 -17.89
N LYS A 203 -6.58 1.64 -17.10
CA LYS A 203 -7.44 0.46 -17.17
C LYS A 203 -8.33 0.40 -15.92
N PRO A 204 -9.61 0.74 -16.04
CA PRO A 204 -10.57 0.69 -14.95
C PRO A 204 -11.04 -0.76 -14.75
N TRP A 205 -10.20 -1.59 -14.11
CA TRP A 205 -10.39 -3.04 -13.99
C TRP A 205 -10.56 -3.56 -12.57
N GLY A 206 -10.48 -2.68 -11.56
CA GLY A 206 -10.42 -3.06 -10.16
C GLY A 206 -9.00 -3.28 -9.68
N HIS A 207 -8.82 -3.43 -8.39
CA HIS A 207 -7.53 -3.72 -7.78
C HIS A 207 -7.39 -5.22 -7.49
N ALA A 208 -6.34 -5.85 -8.01
CA ALA A 208 -6.06 -7.27 -7.82
C ALA A 208 -6.13 -7.72 -6.35
N ARG A 209 -5.66 -6.87 -5.41
CA ARG A 209 -5.72 -7.16 -3.98
C ARG A 209 -7.14 -7.27 -3.43
N ASN A 210 -8.12 -6.67 -4.11
CA ASN A 210 -9.51 -6.65 -3.66
C ASN A 210 -10.29 -7.87 -4.13
N ASP A 211 -9.77 -8.66 -5.06
CA ASP A 211 -10.41 -9.92 -5.49
C ASP A 211 -10.63 -10.89 -4.31
N ILE A 212 -9.81 -10.78 -3.26
CA ILE A 212 -9.94 -11.59 -2.04
C ILE A 212 -11.30 -11.44 -1.35
N PHE A 213 -11.98 -10.28 -1.47
CA PHE A 213 -13.30 -10.05 -0.86
C PHE A 213 -14.46 -10.74 -1.61
N PHE A 214 -14.21 -11.19 -2.82
CA PHE A 214 -15.18 -11.85 -3.69
C PHE A 214 -14.98 -13.37 -3.78
N LYS A 215 -14.02 -13.90 -3.03
CA LYS A 215 -13.78 -15.34 -2.93
C LYS A 215 -14.96 -16.07 -2.33
N ASN A 216 -15.07 -17.36 -2.62
CA ASN A 216 -16.11 -18.22 -2.05
C ASN A 216 -15.94 -18.40 -0.52
N THR A 217 -16.97 -18.91 0.12
CA THR A 217 -17.03 -19.06 1.58
C THR A 217 -15.87 -19.93 2.11
N GLU A 218 -15.54 -21.03 1.43
CA GLU A 218 -14.47 -21.95 1.86
C GLU A 218 -13.10 -21.28 1.85
N GLU A 219 -12.79 -20.52 0.79
CA GLU A 219 -11.54 -19.75 0.70
C GLU A 219 -11.46 -18.66 1.77
N ILE A 220 -12.57 -17.94 2.01
CA ILE A 220 -12.66 -16.91 3.05
C ILE A 220 -12.47 -17.54 4.44
N ASP A 221 -13.11 -18.66 4.73
CA ASP A 221 -12.98 -19.34 6.03
C ASP A 221 -11.58 -19.94 6.22
N SER A 222 -10.94 -20.41 5.16
CA SER A 222 -9.52 -20.80 5.20
C SER A 222 -8.61 -19.65 5.62
N ILE A 223 -8.82 -18.44 5.06
CA ILE A 223 -8.06 -17.23 5.42
C ILE A 223 -8.32 -16.87 6.89
N LYS A 224 -9.58 -16.87 7.34
CA LYS A 224 -9.91 -16.61 8.75
C LYS A 224 -9.24 -17.59 9.70
N SER A 225 -9.32 -18.88 9.41
CA SER A 225 -8.69 -19.93 10.22
C SER A 225 -7.17 -19.78 10.27
N LYS A 226 -6.52 -19.42 9.14
CA LYS A 226 -5.09 -19.10 9.08
C LYS A 226 -4.73 -17.95 10.03
N ILE A 227 -5.48 -16.85 10.00
CA ILE A 227 -5.24 -15.67 10.85
C ILE A 227 -5.49 -16.01 12.33
N ARG A 228 -6.60 -16.69 12.64
CA ARG A 228 -6.93 -17.12 14.01
C ARG A 228 -5.85 -18.02 14.61
N LYS A 229 -5.39 -19.01 13.83
CA LYS A 229 -4.29 -19.90 14.23
C LYS A 229 -2.99 -19.11 14.46
N PHE A 230 -2.65 -18.17 13.57
CA PHE A 230 -1.43 -17.37 13.68
C PHE A 230 -1.38 -16.53 14.96
N TYR A 231 -2.53 -15.99 15.38
CA TYR A 231 -2.66 -15.13 16.57
C TYR A 231 -3.27 -15.83 17.79
N ASN A 232 -3.51 -17.13 17.72
CA ASN A 232 -4.14 -17.92 18.78
C ASN A 232 -5.50 -17.33 19.23
N ILE A 233 -6.34 -16.93 18.26
CA ILE A 233 -7.69 -16.38 18.49
C ILE A 233 -8.71 -17.52 18.44
N SER A 234 -9.51 -17.68 19.51
CA SER A 234 -10.58 -18.67 19.55
C SER A 234 -11.66 -18.42 18.49
N GLU A 235 -12.26 -19.48 17.95
CA GLU A 235 -13.24 -19.40 16.86
C GLU A 235 -14.52 -18.61 17.24
N ASN A 236 -14.88 -18.62 18.52
CA ASN A 236 -16.06 -17.91 19.04
C ASN A 236 -15.81 -16.40 19.28
N LYS A 237 -14.60 -15.88 19.07
CA LYS A 237 -14.32 -14.45 19.23
C LYS A 237 -14.45 -13.72 17.91
N LYS A 238 -14.97 -12.51 17.92
CA LYS A 238 -14.96 -11.58 16.78
C LYS A 238 -13.71 -10.70 16.80
N ILE A 239 -13.32 -10.22 15.64
CA ILE A 239 -12.11 -9.41 15.46
C ILE A 239 -12.50 -8.00 15.02
N MET A 240 -12.15 -6.99 15.83
CA MET A 240 -12.18 -5.58 15.44
C MET A 240 -10.75 -5.15 15.09
N LEU A 241 -10.51 -4.80 13.84
CA LEU A 241 -9.19 -4.39 13.37
C LEU A 241 -9.05 -2.87 13.41
N TYR A 242 -8.11 -2.34 14.20
CA TYR A 242 -7.77 -0.92 14.25
C TYR A 242 -6.50 -0.63 13.45
N ILE A 243 -6.60 0.27 12.46
CA ILE A 243 -5.55 0.53 11.46
C ILE A 243 -5.30 2.03 11.34
N PRO A 244 -4.60 2.66 12.28
CA PRO A 244 -4.33 4.09 12.22
C PRO A 244 -3.30 4.46 11.15
N SER A 245 -3.46 5.64 10.54
CA SER A 245 -2.52 6.22 9.58
C SER A 245 -1.33 6.85 10.28
N PHE A 246 -0.19 6.92 9.58
CA PHE A 246 1.00 7.65 10.02
C PHE A 246 0.76 9.16 10.06
N ARG A 247 1.45 9.84 10.98
CA ARG A 247 1.55 11.30 11.06
C ARG A 247 2.99 11.74 10.85
N ASP A 248 3.20 12.71 9.96
CA ASP A 248 4.56 13.21 9.64
C ASP A 248 5.22 13.92 10.84
N ASN A 249 4.41 14.54 11.69
CA ASN A 249 4.86 15.20 12.92
C ASN A 249 5.07 14.25 14.10
N PHE A 250 4.90 12.93 13.92
CA PHE A 250 5.00 11.90 14.97
C PHE A 250 4.12 12.16 16.20
N ASN A 251 2.99 12.87 16.04
CA ASN A 251 2.04 13.05 17.12
C ASN A 251 1.39 11.70 17.48
N LEU A 252 1.72 11.18 18.67
CA LEU A 252 1.21 9.90 19.17
C LEU A 252 -0.13 10.03 19.90
N GLU A 253 -0.53 11.22 20.33
CA GLU A 253 -1.78 11.46 21.07
C GLU A 253 -3.03 11.15 20.24
N CYS A 254 -2.93 11.29 18.91
CA CYS A 254 -4.04 10.97 18.00
C CYS A 254 -4.40 9.48 17.95
N PHE A 255 -3.57 8.58 18.51
CA PHE A 255 -3.81 7.14 18.55
C PHE A 255 -4.45 6.66 19.87
N ASN A 256 -4.92 7.56 20.71
CA ASN A 256 -5.45 7.26 22.05
C ASN A 256 -6.88 6.67 21.99
N ILE A 257 -7.02 5.52 21.33
CA ILE A 257 -8.26 4.75 21.37
C ILE A 257 -8.36 3.95 22.68
N ASN A 258 -9.47 4.11 23.41
CA ASN A 258 -9.72 3.36 24.63
C ASN A 258 -10.24 1.95 24.30
N THR A 259 -9.34 0.96 24.36
CA THR A 259 -9.65 -0.43 23.98
C THR A 259 -10.67 -1.10 24.90
N GLN A 260 -10.74 -0.72 26.18
CA GLN A 260 -11.74 -1.28 27.13
C GLN A 260 -13.13 -0.75 26.81
N MET A 261 -13.25 0.56 26.60
CA MET A 261 -14.51 1.20 26.22
C MET A 261 -15.01 0.68 24.87
N LEU A 262 -14.08 0.55 23.91
CA LEU A 262 -14.36 -0.03 22.59
C LEU A 262 -14.91 -1.45 22.71
N LYS A 263 -14.22 -2.34 23.45
CA LYS A 263 -14.65 -3.73 23.63
C LYS A 263 -16.03 -3.80 24.31
N SER A 264 -16.26 -2.98 25.34
CA SER A 264 -17.55 -2.91 26.02
C SER A 264 -18.70 -2.52 25.07
N ALA A 265 -18.48 -1.51 24.24
CA ALA A 265 -19.47 -1.06 23.25
C ALA A 265 -19.78 -2.13 22.21
N LEU A 266 -18.73 -2.81 21.70
CA LEU A 266 -18.87 -3.90 20.74
C LEU A 266 -19.67 -5.08 21.32
N ASN A 267 -19.34 -5.53 22.53
CA ASN A 267 -20.06 -6.60 23.22
C ASN A 267 -21.54 -6.22 23.43
N LYS A 268 -21.81 -4.99 23.86
CA LYS A 268 -23.18 -4.51 24.11
C LYS A 268 -24.01 -4.42 22.82
N ARG A 269 -23.38 -3.99 21.71
CA ARG A 269 -24.13 -3.78 20.45
C ARG A 269 -24.29 -5.03 19.62
N PHE A 270 -23.22 -5.85 19.52
CA PHE A 270 -23.19 -6.99 18.60
C PHE A 270 -23.29 -8.35 19.32
N GLY A 271 -23.32 -8.33 20.66
CA GLY A 271 -23.34 -9.56 21.46
C GLY A 271 -21.98 -10.20 21.53
N GLU A 272 -21.42 -11.07 21.40
CA GLU A 272 -20.17 -11.84 21.26
C GLU A 272 -18.94 -11.27 22.01
N ASP A 273 -17.91 -12.06 22.17
CA ASP A 273 -16.63 -11.60 22.73
C ASP A 273 -15.70 -11.13 21.61
N TRP A 274 -15.07 -9.97 21.80
CA TRP A 274 -14.25 -9.31 20.78
C TRP A 274 -12.79 -9.26 21.16
N VAL A 275 -11.94 -9.48 20.16
CA VAL A 275 -10.51 -9.18 20.18
C VAL A 275 -10.27 -7.90 19.39
N ILE A 276 -9.52 -6.98 19.97
CA ILE A 276 -9.06 -5.76 19.30
C ILE A 276 -7.70 -6.05 18.68
N ALA A 277 -7.65 -6.15 17.38
CA ALA A 277 -6.42 -6.36 16.61
C ALA A 277 -5.86 -5.01 16.15
N ILE A 278 -4.67 -4.64 16.60
CA ILE A 278 -4.06 -3.34 16.32
C ILE A 278 -2.98 -3.53 15.25
N ARG A 279 -3.08 -2.79 14.15
CA ARG A 279 -2.10 -2.78 13.08
C ARG A 279 -1.51 -1.40 12.88
N MET A 280 -0.40 -1.13 13.53
CA MET A 280 0.31 0.13 13.38
C MET A 280 0.96 0.28 12.01
N HIS A 281 1.02 1.52 11.54
CA HIS A 281 1.79 1.84 10.33
C HIS A 281 3.27 1.44 10.51
N PRO A 282 3.99 0.96 9.47
CA PRO A 282 5.38 0.50 9.59
C PRO A 282 6.34 1.45 10.29
N HIS A 283 6.16 2.76 10.12
CA HIS A 283 6.98 3.79 10.79
C HIS A 283 6.68 3.93 12.29
N LEU A 284 5.52 3.45 12.74
CA LEU A 284 5.07 3.54 14.14
C LEU A 284 5.18 2.24 14.91
N LYS A 285 5.55 1.12 14.27
CA LYS A 285 5.62 -0.21 14.93
C LYS A 285 6.44 -0.23 16.23
N LYS A 286 7.52 0.54 16.28
CA LYS A 286 8.39 0.61 17.45
C LYS A 286 7.72 1.27 18.68
N TYR A 287 6.65 2.01 18.46
CA TYR A 287 5.87 2.68 19.52
C TYR A 287 4.62 1.90 19.93
N SER A 288 4.35 0.74 19.33
CA SER A 288 3.10 0.01 19.59
C SER A 288 2.94 -0.39 21.06
N THR A 289 4.02 -0.83 21.72
CA THR A 289 4.02 -1.21 23.15
C THR A 289 3.97 -0.01 24.11
N GLU A 290 4.32 1.19 23.64
CA GLU A 290 4.16 2.44 24.41
C GLU A 290 2.72 2.93 24.37
N LEU A 291 2.04 2.71 23.23
CA LEU A 291 0.68 3.19 22.98
C LEU A 291 -0.39 2.22 23.48
N PHE A 292 -0.11 0.92 23.48
CA PHE A 292 -1.12 -0.10 23.77
C PHE A 292 -0.63 -1.16 24.75
N ASN A 293 -1.49 -1.49 25.70
CA ASN A 293 -1.29 -2.63 26.59
C ASN A 293 -1.83 -3.90 25.90
N PHE A 294 -0.94 -4.69 25.30
CA PHE A 294 -1.30 -5.94 24.65
C PHE A 294 -1.65 -7.04 25.66
N SER A 295 -2.62 -7.86 25.30
CA SER A 295 -3.19 -8.93 26.12
C SER A 295 -3.84 -9.98 25.20
N GLU A 296 -4.51 -10.98 25.77
CA GLU A 296 -5.30 -11.96 25.01
C GLU A 296 -6.50 -11.33 24.24
N THR A 297 -6.91 -10.12 24.60
CA THR A 297 -8.03 -9.41 23.98
C THR A 297 -7.63 -8.15 23.22
N VAL A 298 -6.36 -7.75 23.29
CA VAL A 298 -5.78 -6.65 22.51
C VAL A 298 -4.45 -7.14 21.95
N ILE A 299 -4.40 -7.42 20.65
CA ILE A 299 -3.27 -8.08 20.01
C ILE A 299 -2.57 -7.18 18.99
N ASP A 300 -1.25 -7.32 18.84
CA ASP A 300 -0.46 -6.61 17.83
C ASP A 300 -0.42 -7.40 16.51
N THR A 301 -1.05 -6.86 15.47
CA THR A 301 -1.04 -7.44 14.12
C THR A 301 -0.15 -6.66 13.13
N SER A 302 0.69 -5.75 13.62
CA SER A 302 1.54 -4.87 12.82
C SER A 302 2.58 -5.62 11.98
N PHE A 303 2.93 -6.84 12.37
CA PHE A 303 3.96 -7.66 11.71
C PHE A 303 3.39 -8.65 10.69
N TYR A 304 2.07 -8.83 10.64
CA TYR A 304 1.48 -9.71 9.62
C TYR A 304 1.75 -9.14 8.21
N PRO A 305 2.17 -9.95 7.24
CA PRO A 305 2.61 -9.45 5.94
C PRO A 305 1.51 -8.75 5.15
N ASP A 306 0.37 -9.42 4.98
CA ASP A 306 -0.71 -8.97 4.09
C ASP A 306 -1.89 -8.40 4.87
N ILE A 307 -2.16 -7.11 4.63
CA ILE A 307 -3.31 -6.44 5.24
C ILE A 307 -4.65 -6.97 4.72
N GLN A 308 -4.72 -7.40 3.45
CA GLN A 308 -5.98 -7.86 2.86
C GLN A 308 -6.48 -9.14 3.55
N GLU A 309 -5.59 -10.06 3.89
CA GLU A 309 -5.95 -11.24 4.68
C GLU A 309 -6.47 -10.86 6.08
N LEU A 310 -5.87 -9.85 6.74
CA LEU A 310 -6.38 -9.35 8.02
C LEU A 310 -7.75 -8.70 7.87
N LEU A 311 -7.96 -7.90 6.81
CA LEU A 311 -9.26 -7.27 6.54
C LEU A 311 -10.36 -8.32 6.32
N VAL A 312 -10.10 -9.35 5.51
CA VAL A 312 -11.05 -10.44 5.26
C VAL A 312 -11.37 -11.21 6.54
N ALA A 313 -10.36 -11.47 7.38
CA ALA A 313 -10.53 -12.21 8.63
C ALA A 313 -11.27 -11.41 9.72
N SER A 314 -11.32 -10.08 9.61
CA SER A 314 -11.91 -9.21 10.63
C SER A 314 -13.43 -9.12 10.48
N ASP A 315 -14.13 -8.94 11.60
CA ASP A 315 -15.59 -8.77 11.68
C ASP A 315 -16.00 -7.30 11.73
N GLY A 316 -15.04 -6.41 11.97
CA GLY A 316 -15.19 -4.96 11.89
C GLY A 316 -13.84 -4.27 11.73
N ALA A 317 -13.87 -3.02 11.28
CA ALA A 317 -12.65 -2.22 11.11
C ALA A 317 -12.82 -0.80 11.65
N ILE A 318 -11.74 -0.26 12.20
CA ILE A 318 -11.62 1.14 12.59
C ILE A 318 -10.34 1.70 11.97
N THR A 319 -10.44 2.86 11.35
CA THR A 319 -9.27 3.62 10.92
C THR A 319 -9.51 5.11 11.15
N ASP A 320 -8.54 5.92 10.78
CA ASP A 320 -8.69 7.38 10.70
C ASP A 320 -8.84 7.83 9.23
N TYR A 321 -7.73 7.93 8.49
CA TYR A 321 -7.70 8.42 7.11
C TYR A 321 -7.12 7.38 6.12
N SER A 322 -6.94 6.14 6.54
CA SER A 322 -6.35 5.12 5.68
C SER A 322 -7.33 4.63 4.60
N SER A 323 -6.83 4.51 3.37
CA SER A 323 -7.61 3.97 2.25
C SER A 323 -8.01 2.49 2.42
N CYS A 324 -7.41 1.75 3.36
CA CYS A 324 -7.75 0.35 3.60
C CYS A 324 -9.21 0.14 4.07
N ILE A 325 -9.86 1.17 4.65
CA ILE A 325 -11.27 1.08 5.04
C ILE A 325 -12.20 0.98 3.84
N PHE A 326 -11.80 1.58 2.70
CA PHE A 326 -12.55 1.47 1.45
C PHE A 326 -12.40 0.10 0.80
N ASP A 327 -11.25 -0.57 0.97
CA ASP A 327 -11.11 -1.98 0.63
C ASP A 327 -11.99 -2.84 1.55
N PHE A 328 -11.93 -2.61 2.88
CA PHE A 328 -12.75 -3.33 3.85
C PHE A 328 -14.26 -3.17 3.61
N MET A 329 -14.70 -2.01 3.13
CA MET A 329 -16.10 -1.72 2.79
C MET A 329 -16.70 -2.75 1.82
N LEU A 330 -15.89 -3.37 0.95
CA LEU A 330 -16.33 -4.42 0.03
C LEU A 330 -16.85 -5.67 0.77
N SER A 331 -16.38 -5.90 2.00
CA SER A 331 -16.91 -6.97 2.87
C SER A 331 -18.30 -6.68 3.43
N LYS A 332 -18.77 -5.42 3.34
CA LYS A 332 -20.03 -4.93 3.89
C LYS A 332 -20.16 -5.08 5.42
N LYS A 333 -19.09 -5.38 6.12
CA LYS A 333 -19.03 -5.48 7.58
C LYS A 333 -18.95 -4.10 8.23
N PRO A 334 -19.29 -3.97 9.55
CA PRO A 334 -19.22 -2.70 10.27
C PRO A 334 -17.86 -2.03 10.21
N ALA A 335 -17.81 -0.76 9.83
CA ALA A 335 -16.58 0.02 9.82
C ALA A 335 -16.82 1.42 10.36
N PHE A 336 -15.82 1.95 11.07
CA PHE A 336 -15.89 3.24 11.75
C PHE A 336 -14.63 4.06 11.49
N VAL A 337 -14.76 5.38 11.57
CA VAL A 337 -13.63 6.30 11.50
C VAL A 337 -13.41 6.92 12.86
N PHE A 338 -12.16 6.85 13.35
CA PHE A 338 -11.71 7.47 14.58
C PHE A 338 -10.61 8.50 14.27
N ALA A 339 -11.02 9.77 14.11
CA ALA A 339 -10.23 10.86 13.55
C ALA A 339 -10.11 12.03 14.55
N THR A 340 -9.30 11.86 15.59
CA THR A 340 -9.17 12.82 16.72
C THR A 340 -8.49 14.14 16.34
N ASP A 341 -7.79 14.18 15.19
CA ASP A 341 -7.01 15.32 14.72
C ASP A 341 -7.43 15.78 13.31
N ILE A 342 -8.72 15.63 12.97
CA ILE A 342 -9.24 15.83 11.60
C ILE A 342 -8.92 17.22 11.03
N GLU A 343 -9.01 18.28 11.80
CA GLU A 343 -8.75 19.66 11.34
C GLU A 343 -7.28 19.83 10.93
N ASN A 344 -6.36 19.38 11.78
CA ASN A 344 -4.93 19.45 11.51
C ASN A 344 -4.54 18.58 10.31
N TYR A 345 -5.07 17.36 10.26
CA TYR A 345 -4.74 16.43 9.19
C TYR A 345 -5.22 16.89 7.82
N ASN A 346 -6.42 17.50 7.75
CA ASN A 346 -6.94 18.06 6.52
C ASN A 346 -6.11 19.26 6.03
N THR A 347 -5.61 20.08 6.96
CA THR A 347 -4.71 21.20 6.63
C THR A 347 -3.38 20.70 6.07
N ASP A 348 -2.81 19.65 6.67
CA ASP A 348 -1.49 19.12 6.30
C ASP A 348 -1.50 18.32 4.99
N ARG A 349 -2.53 17.48 4.77
CA ARG A 349 -2.60 16.53 3.65
C ARG A 349 -3.63 16.89 2.58
N GLY A 350 -4.70 17.57 2.96
CA GLY A 350 -5.86 17.86 2.13
C GLY A 350 -6.71 16.63 1.82
N PHE A 351 -7.99 16.84 1.63
CA PHE A 351 -8.95 15.80 1.28
C PHE A 351 -9.55 16.06 -0.11
N TYR A 352 -9.81 15.00 -0.85
CA TYR A 352 -10.54 15.06 -2.12
C TYR A 352 -12.04 15.32 -1.91
N TYR A 353 -12.58 14.86 -0.78
CA TYR A 353 -13.98 15.02 -0.39
C TYR A 353 -14.10 14.95 1.13
N PRO A 354 -15.16 15.54 1.72
CA PRO A 354 -15.35 15.53 3.17
C PRO A 354 -15.46 14.12 3.75
N LEU A 355 -14.86 13.89 4.92
CA LEU A 355 -14.89 12.60 5.60
C LEU A 355 -16.32 12.16 5.93
N GLU A 356 -17.18 13.12 6.25
CA GLU A 356 -18.61 12.93 6.56
C GLU A 356 -19.43 12.45 5.35
N SER A 357 -18.91 12.65 4.13
CA SER A 357 -19.54 12.12 2.90
C SER A 357 -19.30 10.64 2.68
N THR A 358 -18.43 10.02 3.49
CA THR A 358 -18.19 8.57 3.46
C THR A 358 -19.34 7.81 4.14
N PRO A 359 -19.48 6.50 3.88
CA PRO A 359 -20.51 5.72 4.56
C PRO A 359 -20.24 5.48 6.06
N PHE A 360 -19.02 5.73 6.52
CA PHE A 360 -18.54 5.38 7.86
C PHE A 360 -19.00 6.39 8.90
N PRO A 361 -19.52 5.94 10.08
CA PRO A 361 -19.68 6.84 11.23
C PRO A 361 -18.31 7.39 11.67
N VAL A 362 -18.21 8.71 11.76
CA VAL A 362 -17.01 9.44 12.16
C VAL A 362 -17.08 9.78 13.64
N ALA A 363 -15.98 9.58 14.37
CA ALA A 363 -15.80 9.96 15.76
C ALA A 363 -14.48 10.72 15.94
N THR A 364 -14.49 11.80 16.69
CA THR A 364 -13.31 12.60 17.03
C THR A 364 -12.79 12.31 18.44
N ASN A 365 -13.52 11.52 19.22
CA ASN A 365 -13.15 11.09 20.56
C ASN A 365 -13.77 9.74 20.91
N ASN A 366 -13.31 9.14 22.01
CA ASN A 366 -13.75 7.80 22.44
C ASN A 366 -15.24 7.71 22.77
N LYS A 367 -15.86 8.78 23.29
CA LYS A 367 -17.30 8.79 23.60
C LYS A 367 -18.15 8.77 22.33
N GLU A 368 -17.75 9.52 21.33
CA GLU A 368 -18.42 9.52 20.02
C GLU A 368 -18.27 8.16 19.34
N LEU A 369 -17.08 7.53 19.40
CA LEU A 369 -16.86 6.21 18.86
C LEU A 369 -17.76 5.16 19.56
N GLU A 370 -17.86 5.20 20.89
CA GLU A 370 -18.80 4.37 21.65
C GLU A 370 -20.23 4.57 21.17
N GLN A 371 -20.70 5.81 21.07
CA GLN A 371 -22.06 6.12 20.64
C GLN A 371 -22.32 5.66 19.19
N ASN A 372 -21.37 5.83 18.29
CA ASN A 372 -21.46 5.35 16.91
C ASN A 372 -21.60 3.83 16.84
N ILE A 373 -20.91 3.10 17.70
CA ILE A 373 -21.00 1.64 17.77
C ILE A 373 -22.36 1.23 18.34
N LEU A 374 -22.78 1.81 19.48
CA LEU A 374 -24.04 1.47 20.16
C LEU A 374 -25.27 1.76 19.25
N ASN A 375 -25.21 2.82 18.47
CA ASN A 375 -26.27 3.26 17.57
C ASN A 375 -26.10 2.76 16.13
N PHE A 376 -25.18 1.82 15.88
CA PHE A 376 -24.89 1.36 14.53
C PHE A 376 -26.11 0.68 13.91
N ASP A 377 -26.55 1.19 12.76
CA ASP A 377 -27.65 0.68 11.96
C ASP A 377 -27.10 0.03 10.68
N ASN A 378 -27.18 -1.29 10.62
CA ASN A 378 -26.63 -2.06 9.51
C ASN A 378 -27.35 -1.78 8.19
N GLU A 379 -28.68 -1.65 8.19
CA GLU A 379 -29.43 -1.41 6.94
C GLU A 379 -29.11 -0.04 6.36
N LYS A 380 -29.08 0.99 7.20
CA LYS A 380 -28.69 2.34 6.81
C LYS A 380 -27.25 2.38 6.31
N TYR A 381 -26.35 1.64 6.95
CA TYR A 381 -24.96 1.54 6.56
C TYR A 381 -24.80 0.89 5.19
N GLN A 382 -25.48 -0.24 4.93
CA GLN A 382 -25.47 -0.92 3.63
C GLN A 382 -25.99 -0.02 2.50
N LYS A 383 -27.04 0.75 2.74
CA LYS A 383 -27.56 1.73 1.78
C LYS A 383 -26.53 2.82 1.47
N LYS A 384 -25.85 3.34 2.50
CA LYS A 384 -24.77 4.34 2.32
C LYS A 384 -23.60 3.78 1.51
N ILE A 385 -23.17 2.53 1.77
CA ILE A 385 -22.13 1.86 0.99
C ILE A 385 -22.53 1.79 -0.49
N ALA A 386 -23.72 1.29 -0.78
CA ALA A 386 -24.19 1.15 -2.16
C ALA A 386 -24.23 2.48 -2.91
N LEU A 387 -24.71 3.54 -2.26
CA LEU A 387 -24.74 4.88 -2.82
C LEU A 387 -23.31 5.44 -3.05
N PHE A 388 -22.42 5.26 -2.09
CA PHE A 388 -21.05 5.74 -2.18
C PHE A 388 -20.27 5.03 -3.30
N LEU A 389 -20.36 3.70 -3.39
CA LEU A 389 -19.71 2.93 -4.45
C LEU A 389 -20.21 3.35 -5.84
N LYS A 390 -21.52 3.57 -5.96
CA LYS A 390 -22.15 4.07 -7.19
C LYS A 390 -21.68 5.48 -7.52
N ASP A 391 -21.66 6.39 -6.55
CA ASP A 391 -21.18 7.79 -6.72
C ASP A 391 -19.73 7.85 -7.20
N LYS A 392 -18.87 6.99 -6.69
CA LYS A 392 -17.47 6.91 -7.08
C LYS A 392 -17.21 6.12 -8.36
N GLY A 393 -18.25 5.49 -8.95
CA GLY A 393 -18.10 4.63 -10.11
C GLY A 393 -17.20 3.42 -9.83
N CYS A 394 -17.34 2.80 -8.65
CA CYS A 394 -16.53 1.65 -8.24
C CYS A 394 -16.89 0.41 -9.08
N ILE A 395 -15.87 -0.30 -9.53
CA ILE A 395 -15.96 -1.43 -10.47
C ILE A 395 -15.33 -2.72 -9.92
N GLU A 396 -15.13 -2.81 -8.60
CA GLU A 396 -14.60 -4.02 -7.97
C GLU A 396 -15.62 -5.18 -8.09
N ASP A 397 -15.17 -6.30 -8.68
CA ASP A 397 -16.03 -7.47 -8.95
C ASP A 397 -15.33 -8.83 -8.72
N GLY A 398 -14.08 -8.82 -8.24
CA GLY A 398 -13.31 -10.03 -7.94
C GLY A 398 -12.53 -10.63 -9.10
N HIS A 399 -12.46 -9.94 -10.26
CA HIS A 399 -11.78 -10.42 -11.46
C HIS A 399 -10.65 -9.49 -11.94
N ALA A 400 -10.16 -8.61 -11.09
CA ALA A 400 -9.11 -7.66 -11.45
C ALA A 400 -7.78 -8.38 -11.77
N SER A 401 -7.40 -9.37 -10.98
CA SER A 401 -6.18 -10.18 -11.24
C SER A 401 -6.25 -10.88 -12.58
N GLU A 402 -7.40 -11.44 -12.94
CA GLU A 402 -7.60 -12.14 -14.22
C GLU A 402 -7.41 -11.19 -15.40
N ARG A 403 -8.05 -10.01 -15.39
CA ARG A 403 -7.94 -9.00 -16.45
C ARG A 403 -6.51 -8.49 -16.62
N ILE A 404 -5.80 -8.28 -15.50
CA ILE A 404 -4.42 -7.83 -15.53
C ILE A 404 -3.51 -8.92 -16.11
N VAL A 405 -3.72 -10.20 -15.74
CA VAL A 405 -2.93 -11.30 -16.27
C VAL A 405 -3.23 -11.55 -17.75
N ASP A 406 -4.47 -11.35 -18.22
CA ASP A 406 -4.80 -11.38 -19.66
C ASP A 406 -4.01 -10.31 -20.45
N LEU A 407 -3.86 -9.12 -19.89
CA LEU A 407 -3.00 -8.08 -20.49
C LEU A 407 -1.52 -8.50 -20.46
N ILE A 408 -1.06 -9.07 -19.36
CA ILE A 408 0.32 -9.57 -19.23
C ILE A 408 0.60 -10.62 -20.32
N GLU A 409 -0.28 -11.58 -20.55
CA GLU A 409 -0.11 -12.59 -21.59
C GLU A 409 0.03 -11.96 -22.99
N LYS A 410 -0.79 -10.94 -23.33
CA LYS A 410 -0.68 -10.21 -24.58
C LYS A 410 0.67 -9.47 -24.69
N ILE A 411 1.11 -8.79 -23.64
CA ILE A 411 2.41 -8.11 -23.59
C ILE A 411 3.55 -9.10 -23.83
N MET A 412 3.51 -10.26 -23.16
CA MET A 412 4.58 -11.25 -23.23
C MET A 412 4.65 -11.93 -24.59
N LYS A 413 3.54 -11.97 -25.33
CA LYS A 413 3.44 -12.49 -26.70
C LYS A 413 3.70 -11.43 -27.78
N ASP A 414 4.01 -10.19 -27.43
CA ASP A 414 4.13 -9.04 -28.36
C ASP A 414 2.82 -8.75 -29.14
N GLU A 415 1.63 -8.93 -28.51
CA GLU A 415 0.28 -8.77 -29.09
C GLU A 415 -0.42 -7.44 -28.66
N VAL A 416 0.31 -6.46 -28.15
CA VAL A 416 -0.21 -5.15 -27.69
C VAL A 416 0.39 -4.00 -28.47
#